data_891e488cea79c0e090a54b7ff55cb8cd
#
_entry.id   891e488cea79c0e090a54b7ff55cb8cd
#
_cell.length_a   1.000
_cell.length_b   1.000
_cell.length_c   1.000
_cell.angle_alpha   90.00
_cell.angle_beta   90.00
_cell.angle_gamma   90.00
#
_symmetry.space_group_name_H-M   'P 1'
#
loop_
_entity.id
_entity.type
_entity.pdbx_description
1 polymer ?
#
loop_
_entity_poly.entity_id
_entity_poly.type
_entity_poly.pdbx_seq_one_letter_code
_entity_poly.pdbx_strand_id
1 'polypeptide(L)'
;MSESQTDALSEPLYKAEGAAIGAVVFFSSASENTARFVANCDFQDEGINVYRIPLRPKDPALNVREPYVLIVPTYGGGSAHKAVPTQVKQFLNNPDNRQYIRGVIASGNSNFGEAYCIAGDIVSAKCKVPLMYRFELMGTPEDRTAVRQGLLDFYTKARKPVATTV
;
A
#
# COMPACT_ATOMS: atom_id res chain seq x y z
N MET A 1 30.70 -12.58 0.04
CA MET A 1 29.75 -11.83 0.80
C MET A 1 28.40 -12.00 0.26
N SER A 2 27.53 -12.30 1.11
CA SER A 2 26.19 -12.55 0.65
C SER A 2 25.24 -11.41 0.98
N GLU A 3 25.72 -10.39 1.59
CA GLU A 3 24.84 -9.32 2.01
C GLU A 3 24.11 -8.69 0.84
N SER A 4 24.78 -8.55 -0.27
CA SER A 4 24.17 -7.91 -1.41
C SER A 4 22.98 -8.68 -1.94
N GLN A 5 22.91 -9.97 -1.66
CA GLN A 5 21.81 -10.77 -2.16
C GLN A 5 20.53 -10.55 -1.36
N THR A 6 20.65 -10.25 -0.06
CA THR A 6 19.49 -10.03 0.77
C THR A 6 18.88 -8.66 0.54
N ASP A 7 19.65 -7.75 -0.09
CA ASP A 7 19.18 -6.40 -0.33
C ASP A 7 18.72 -6.20 -1.76
N ALA A 8 18.56 -7.26 -2.52
CA ALA A 8 18.09 -7.15 -3.90
C ALA A 8 16.70 -6.53 -3.93
N LEU A 9 16.53 -5.52 -4.78
CA LEU A 9 15.24 -4.86 -4.93
C LEU A 9 14.25 -5.78 -5.63
N SER A 10 13.01 -5.70 -5.19
CA SER A 10 11.94 -6.46 -5.80
C SER A 10 11.49 -5.81 -7.09
N GLU A 11 11.01 -6.64 -8.02
CA GLU A 11 10.41 -6.13 -9.24
C GLU A 11 8.94 -5.81 -8.98
N PRO A 12 8.41 -4.75 -9.57
CA PRO A 12 6.97 -4.48 -9.43
C PRO A 12 6.14 -5.58 -10.06
N LEU A 13 4.97 -5.83 -9.48
CA LEU A 13 3.97 -6.70 -10.09
C LEU A 13 3.44 -6.06 -11.38
N TYR A 14 3.15 -4.75 -11.33
CA TYR A 14 2.78 -3.96 -12.50
C TYR A 14 3.76 -2.80 -12.58
N LYS A 15 4.51 -2.73 -13.66
CA LYS A 15 5.52 -1.71 -13.82
C LYS A 15 4.91 -0.46 -14.46
N ALA A 16 5.25 0.71 -13.92
CA ALA A 16 4.77 1.98 -14.44
C ALA A 16 5.19 2.17 -15.90
N GLU A 17 4.30 2.76 -16.68
CA GLU A 17 4.63 3.17 -18.03
C GLU A 17 5.45 4.44 -17.94
N GLY A 18 6.59 4.45 -18.59
CA GLY A 18 7.50 5.59 -18.55
C GLY A 18 8.18 5.73 -17.19
N ALA A 19 8.57 6.95 -16.85
CA ALA A 19 9.22 7.21 -15.58
C ALA A 19 8.21 7.15 -14.46
N ALA A 20 8.53 6.41 -13.39
CA ALA A 20 7.62 6.26 -12.27
C ALA A 20 7.56 7.54 -11.44
N ILE A 21 6.37 7.92 -11.02
CA ILE A 21 6.18 9.07 -10.14
C ILE A 21 5.99 8.65 -8.69
N GLY A 22 5.76 7.38 -8.45
CA GLY A 22 5.59 6.84 -7.11
C GLY A 22 5.21 5.38 -7.19
N ALA A 23 4.82 4.81 -6.06
CA ALA A 23 4.50 3.39 -6.00
C ALA A 23 3.32 3.12 -5.06
N VAL A 24 2.74 1.95 -5.25
CA VAL A 24 1.74 1.35 -4.36
C VAL A 24 2.30 0.00 -3.94
N VAL A 25 2.24 -0.29 -2.65
CA VAL A 25 2.53 -1.61 -2.12
C VAL A 25 1.23 -2.13 -1.50
N PHE A 26 0.83 -3.34 -1.85
CA PHE A 26 -0.42 -3.87 -1.29
C PHE A 26 -0.23 -5.28 -0.77
N PHE A 27 -1.12 -5.67 0.12
CA PHE A 27 -1.25 -7.04 0.57
C PHE A 27 -2.67 -7.49 0.28
N SER A 28 -2.84 -8.71 -0.20
CA SER A 28 -4.15 -9.29 -0.44
C SER A 28 -4.19 -10.69 0.15
N SER A 29 -5.23 -10.97 0.93
CA SER A 29 -5.43 -12.28 1.50
C SER A 29 -5.90 -13.27 0.43
N ALA A 30 -6.19 -14.50 0.86
CA ALA A 30 -6.66 -15.54 -0.06
C ALA A 30 -7.95 -15.17 -0.77
N SER A 31 -8.77 -14.26 -0.20
CA SER A 31 -9.99 -13.82 -0.88
C SER A 31 -9.71 -13.01 -2.14
N GLU A 32 -8.52 -12.43 -2.24
CA GLU A 32 -8.09 -11.65 -3.39
C GLU A 32 -8.87 -10.35 -3.62
N ASN A 33 -9.62 -9.89 -2.63
CA ASN A 33 -10.41 -8.65 -2.78
C ASN A 33 -9.52 -7.44 -3.01
N THR A 34 -8.44 -7.29 -2.22
CA THR A 34 -7.52 -6.18 -2.40
C THR A 34 -6.79 -6.26 -3.73
N ALA A 35 -6.40 -7.48 -4.13
CA ALA A 35 -5.73 -7.69 -5.41
C ALA A 35 -6.63 -7.26 -6.57
N ARG A 36 -7.92 -7.58 -6.51
CA ARG A 36 -8.86 -7.17 -7.54
C ARG A 36 -9.01 -5.65 -7.59
N PHE A 37 -9.10 -5.03 -6.41
CA PHE A 37 -9.19 -3.57 -6.33
C PHE A 37 -7.98 -2.94 -7.04
N VAL A 38 -6.78 -3.37 -6.66
CA VAL A 38 -5.54 -2.81 -7.20
C VAL A 38 -5.43 -3.05 -8.70
N ALA A 39 -5.76 -4.26 -9.16
CA ALA A 39 -5.69 -4.57 -10.58
C ALA A 39 -6.63 -3.67 -11.40
N ASN A 40 -7.80 -3.38 -10.85
CA ASN A 40 -8.79 -2.58 -11.55
C ASN A 40 -8.54 -1.08 -11.47
N CYS A 41 -7.59 -0.65 -10.63
CA CYS A 41 -7.24 0.77 -10.56
C CYS A 41 -6.30 1.19 -11.69
N ASP A 42 -5.61 0.25 -12.31
CA ASP A 42 -4.68 0.54 -13.42
C ASP A 42 -3.65 1.63 -13.06
N PHE A 43 -3.10 1.55 -11.86
CA PHE A 43 -2.13 2.53 -11.37
C PHE A 43 -0.93 2.67 -12.31
N GLN A 44 -0.51 1.58 -12.94
CA GLN A 44 0.66 1.59 -13.82
C GLN A 44 0.46 2.52 -15.01
N ASP A 45 -0.78 2.71 -15.45
CA ASP A 45 -1.08 3.62 -16.54
C ASP A 45 -0.85 5.08 -16.16
N GLU A 46 -0.81 5.36 -14.85
CA GLU A 46 -0.59 6.71 -14.34
C GLU A 46 0.85 6.91 -13.87
N GLY A 47 1.75 6.01 -14.21
CA GLY A 47 3.14 6.13 -13.82
C GLY A 47 3.44 5.65 -12.41
N ILE A 48 2.60 4.79 -11.86
CA ILE A 48 2.77 4.28 -10.49
C ILE A 48 3.15 2.81 -10.55
N ASN A 49 4.30 2.46 -9.98
CA ASN A 49 4.69 1.06 -9.84
C ASN A 49 3.85 0.39 -8.78
N VAL A 50 3.51 -0.88 -8.99
CA VAL A 50 2.68 -1.63 -8.06
C VAL A 50 3.43 -2.86 -7.58
N TYR A 51 3.56 -3.02 -6.26
CA TYR A 51 4.25 -4.15 -5.64
C TYR A 51 3.27 -4.92 -4.77
N ARG A 52 3.42 -6.22 -4.73
CA ARG A 52 2.59 -7.07 -3.88
C ARG A 52 3.43 -7.71 -2.78
N ILE A 53 3.00 -7.57 -1.52
CA ILE A 53 3.61 -8.28 -0.40
C ILE A 53 3.23 -9.76 -0.54
N PRO A 54 4.22 -10.68 -0.47
CA PRO A 54 3.93 -12.10 -0.64
C PRO A 54 2.97 -12.63 0.42
N LEU A 55 2.08 -13.51 -0.02
CA LEU A 55 1.14 -14.16 0.90
C LEU A 55 1.80 -15.31 1.64
N ARG A 56 2.67 -16.06 0.97
CA ARG A 56 3.26 -17.26 1.53
C ARG A 56 4.62 -16.98 2.17
N PRO A 57 4.89 -17.57 3.34
CA PRO A 57 6.19 -17.35 3.99
C PRO A 57 7.38 -17.81 3.17
N LYS A 58 7.17 -18.77 2.23
CA LYS A 58 8.26 -19.26 1.41
C LYS A 58 8.70 -18.29 0.35
N ASP A 59 7.84 -17.38 -0.04
CA ASP A 59 8.16 -16.46 -1.12
C ASP A 59 9.23 -15.47 -0.65
N PRO A 60 10.09 -15.00 -1.55
CA PRO A 60 11.10 -14.01 -1.15
C PRO A 60 10.46 -12.76 -0.58
N ALA A 61 11.08 -12.20 0.44
CA ALA A 61 10.60 -10.98 1.06
C ALA A 61 10.61 -9.82 0.06
N LEU A 62 9.61 -8.96 0.16
CA LEU A 62 9.51 -7.80 -0.72
C LEU A 62 10.44 -6.68 -0.20
N ASN A 63 11.24 -6.11 -1.09
CA ASN A 63 12.14 -5.01 -0.78
C ASN A 63 11.83 -3.85 -1.71
N VAL A 64 11.28 -2.78 -1.15
CA VAL A 64 10.89 -1.60 -1.92
C VAL A 64 11.74 -0.41 -1.46
N ARG A 65 12.32 0.30 -2.42
CA ARG A 65 13.23 1.41 -2.12
C ARG A 65 12.82 2.67 -2.88
N GLU A 66 11.51 2.92 -2.93
CA GLU A 66 10.95 4.15 -3.48
C GLU A 66 9.71 4.51 -2.70
N PRO A 67 9.33 5.78 -2.64
CA PRO A 67 8.14 6.20 -1.88
C PRO A 67 6.90 5.45 -2.34
N TYR A 68 6.11 4.97 -1.38
CA TYR A 68 4.91 4.19 -1.69
C TYR A 68 3.78 4.52 -0.74
N VAL A 69 2.57 4.24 -1.21
CA VAL A 69 1.37 4.22 -0.38
C VAL A 69 0.98 2.75 -0.19
N LEU A 70 0.72 2.36 1.04
CA LEU A 70 0.35 0.99 1.37
C LEU A 70 -1.15 0.82 1.27
N ILE A 71 -1.61 -0.27 0.63
CA ILE A 71 -3.03 -0.64 0.60
C ILE A 71 -3.15 -1.95 1.36
N VAL A 72 -3.90 -1.95 2.46
CA VAL A 72 -3.94 -3.07 3.38
C VAL A 72 -5.38 -3.42 3.76
N PRO A 73 -5.73 -4.73 3.74
CA PRO A 73 -7.04 -5.15 4.27
C PRO A 73 -7.01 -5.20 5.79
N THR A 74 -8.18 -5.14 6.40
CA THR A 74 -8.32 -5.33 7.83
C THR A 74 -8.83 -6.73 8.06
N TYR A 75 -8.09 -7.51 8.85
CA TYR A 75 -8.52 -8.85 9.18
C TYR A 75 -9.68 -8.79 10.20
N GLY A 76 -10.58 -9.73 10.05
CA GLY A 76 -11.85 -9.70 10.77
C GLY A 76 -11.75 -10.05 12.24
N GLY A 77 -12.92 -10.19 12.85
CA GLY A 77 -13.03 -10.53 14.24
C GLY A 77 -13.08 -9.37 15.19
N GLY A 78 -12.89 -8.13 14.72
CA GLY A 78 -13.00 -6.95 15.55
C GLY A 78 -11.84 -6.74 16.52
N SER A 79 -10.81 -7.58 16.47
CA SER A 79 -9.67 -7.46 17.38
C SER A 79 -8.61 -6.56 16.76
N ALA A 80 -8.33 -5.43 17.40
CA ALA A 80 -7.28 -4.53 16.93
C ALA A 80 -5.93 -5.24 16.86
N HIS A 81 -5.70 -6.15 17.80
CA HIS A 81 -4.44 -6.89 17.88
C HIS A 81 -4.15 -7.71 16.62
N LYS A 82 -5.19 -8.24 15.98
CA LYS A 82 -5.04 -9.11 14.81
C LYS A 82 -5.46 -8.44 13.51
N ALA A 83 -5.79 -7.18 13.54
CA ALA A 83 -6.35 -6.49 12.38
C ALA A 83 -5.35 -6.34 11.25
N VAL A 84 -4.08 -6.07 11.58
CA VAL A 84 -3.04 -5.91 10.56
C VAL A 84 -2.46 -7.29 10.24
N PRO A 85 -2.49 -7.70 8.97
CA PRO A 85 -1.93 -9.00 8.60
C PRO A 85 -0.46 -9.11 8.98
N THR A 86 -0.05 -10.31 9.41
CA THR A 86 1.33 -10.57 9.82
C THR A 86 2.32 -10.22 8.71
N GLN A 87 1.97 -10.53 7.47
CA GLN A 87 2.84 -10.25 6.33
C GLN A 87 3.11 -8.75 6.19
N VAL A 88 2.10 -7.94 6.47
CA VAL A 88 2.25 -6.48 6.43
C VAL A 88 3.15 -6.02 7.56
N LYS A 89 2.97 -6.59 8.77
CA LYS A 89 3.83 -6.26 9.90
C LYS A 89 5.29 -6.58 9.60
N GLN A 90 5.53 -7.75 9.01
CA GLN A 90 6.89 -8.16 8.66
C GLN A 90 7.52 -7.22 7.64
N PHE A 91 6.75 -6.83 6.63
CA PHE A 91 7.23 -5.91 5.62
C PHE A 91 7.60 -4.55 6.24
N LEU A 92 6.73 -4.02 7.09
CA LEU A 92 6.95 -2.71 7.71
C LEU A 92 7.97 -2.73 8.83
N ASN A 93 8.24 -3.90 9.42
CA ASN A 93 9.26 -4.00 10.45
C ASN A 93 10.68 -3.96 9.89
N ASN A 94 10.82 -4.11 8.58
CA ASN A 94 12.10 -3.87 7.93
C ASN A 94 12.25 -2.35 7.78
N PRO A 95 13.20 -1.72 8.48
CA PRO A 95 13.32 -0.26 8.45
C PRO A 95 13.62 0.28 7.05
N ASP A 96 14.25 -0.51 6.20
CA ASP A 96 14.55 -0.09 4.84
C ASP A 96 13.29 0.00 3.99
N ASN A 97 12.27 -0.82 4.27
CA ASN A 97 10.97 -0.68 3.62
C ASN A 97 10.17 0.44 4.28
N ARG A 98 10.20 0.48 5.61
CA ARG A 98 9.36 1.42 6.36
C ARG A 98 9.68 2.88 6.08
N GLN A 99 10.93 3.20 5.83
CA GLN A 99 11.32 4.59 5.61
C GLN A 99 10.66 5.21 4.38
N TYR A 100 10.16 4.38 3.46
CA TYR A 100 9.57 4.90 2.22
C TYR A 100 8.05 5.01 2.25
N ILE A 101 7.39 4.56 3.32
CA ILE A 101 5.92 4.66 3.37
C ILE A 101 5.51 6.14 3.46
N ARG A 102 4.51 6.52 2.66
CA ARG A 102 4.04 7.90 2.62
C ARG A 102 2.56 8.05 2.98
N GLY A 103 1.84 6.96 3.01
CA GLY A 103 0.43 6.98 3.37
C GLY A 103 -0.11 5.56 3.40
N VAL A 104 -1.34 5.41 3.86
CA VAL A 104 -1.99 4.11 3.92
C VAL A 104 -3.44 4.25 3.47
N ILE A 105 -3.91 3.24 2.75
CA ILE A 105 -5.29 3.08 2.34
C ILE A 105 -5.74 1.73 2.90
N ALA A 106 -6.90 1.69 3.53
CA ALA A 106 -7.35 0.47 4.17
C ALA A 106 -8.67 -0.01 3.58
N SER A 107 -8.82 -1.33 3.50
CA SER A 107 -10.11 -1.91 3.22
C SER A 107 -10.59 -2.66 4.45
N GLY A 108 -11.87 -2.96 4.48
CA GLY A 108 -12.48 -3.68 5.58
C GLY A 108 -13.88 -4.12 5.24
N ASN A 109 -14.62 -4.52 6.27
CA ASN A 109 -16.00 -4.91 6.14
C ASN A 109 -16.78 -4.09 7.16
N SER A 110 -17.74 -3.29 6.69
CA SER A 110 -18.50 -2.40 7.56
C SER A 110 -19.33 -3.16 8.61
N ASN A 111 -19.53 -4.47 8.42
CA ASN A 111 -20.20 -5.27 9.42
C ASN A 111 -19.44 -5.35 10.73
N PHE A 112 -18.16 -5.00 10.76
CA PHE A 112 -17.39 -5.01 11.99
C PHE A 112 -17.44 -3.68 12.75
N GLY A 113 -18.30 -2.76 12.34
CA GLY A 113 -18.53 -1.52 13.09
C GLY A 113 -17.27 -0.69 13.32
N GLU A 114 -16.94 -0.45 14.58
CA GLU A 114 -15.80 0.39 14.93
C GLU A 114 -14.46 -0.16 14.45
N ALA A 115 -14.39 -1.46 14.20
CA ALA A 115 -13.17 -2.07 13.68
C ALA A 115 -13.04 -1.93 12.16
N TYR A 116 -14.00 -1.30 11.51
CA TYR A 116 -13.96 -1.12 10.06
C TYR A 116 -12.69 -0.36 9.65
N CYS A 117 -11.88 -0.98 8.81
CA CYS A 117 -10.63 -0.43 8.30
C CYS A 117 -9.61 -0.07 9.39
N ILE A 118 -9.71 -0.68 10.57
CA ILE A 118 -8.83 -0.34 11.69
C ILE A 118 -7.36 -0.64 11.40
N ALA A 119 -7.06 -1.55 10.47
CA ALA A 119 -5.69 -1.81 10.09
C ALA A 119 -5.02 -0.54 9.57
N GLY A 120 -5.77 0.27 8.82
CA GLY A 120 -5.25 1.55 8.33
C GLY A 120 -4.96 2.52 9.47
N ASP A 121 -5.83 2.58 10.47
CA ASP A 121 -5.60 3.44 11.63
C ASP A 121 -4.35 3.03 12.39
N ILE A 122 -4.13 1.73 12.53
CA ILE A 122 -2.96 1.22 13.26
C ILE A 122 -1.68 1.57 12.50
N VAL A 123 -1.65 1.30 11.19
CA VAL A 123 -0.47 1.60 10.38
C VAL A 123 -0.21 3.11 10.34
N SER A 124 -1.27 3.90 10.15
CA SER A 124 -1.17 5.35 10.12
C SER A 124 -0.52 5.88 11.40
N ALA A 125 -0.97 5.39 12.55
CA ALA A 125 -0.43 5.84 13.83
C ALA A 125 1.01 5.40 14.03
N LYS A 126 1.32 4.15 13.71
CA LYS A 126 2.66 3.62 13.96
C LYS A 126 3.70 4.16 12.99
N CYS A 127 3.33 4.36 11.75
CA CYS A 127 4.25 4.85 10.74
C CYS A 127 4.22 6.37 10.58
N LYS A 128 3.28 7.03 11.27
CA LYS A 128 3.14 8.50 11.25
C LYS A 128 2.90 9.02 9.84
N VAL A 129 1.98 8.36 9.15
CA VAL A 129 1.59 8.74 7.80
C VAL A 129 0.07 8.87 7.74
N PRO A 130 -0.48 9.63 6.79
CA PRO A 130 -1.94 9.82 6.73
C PRO A 130 -2.66 8.56 6.29
N LEU A 131 -3.86 8.36 6.86
CA LEU A 131 -4.81 7.40 6.34
C LEU A 131 -5.56 8.13 5.24
N MET A 132 -5.35 7.72 3.99
CA MET A 132 -5.79 8.49 2.84
C MET A 132 -7.19 8.12 2.35
N TYR A 133 -7.60 6.88 2.53
CA TYR A 133 -8.89 6.42 2.03
C TYR A 133 -9.27 5.10 2.69
N ARG A 134 -10.58 4.84 2.77
CA ARG A 134 -11.12 3.57 3.26
C ARG A 134 -12.11 3.06 2.24
N PHE A 135 -12.10 1.75 1.98
CA PHE A 135 -13.10 1.17 1.09
C PHE A 135 -13.51 -0.20 1.62
N GLU A 136 -14.63 -0.69 1.12
CA GLU A 136 -15.20 -1.94 1.60
C GLU A 136 -14.92 -3.06 0.60
N LEU A 137 -14.43 -4.19 1.10
CA LEU A 137 -14.18 -5.42 0.32
C LEU A 137 -13.30 -5.15 -0.89
N MET A 138 -13.84 -5.30 -2.10
CA MET A 138 -13.07 -5.09 -3.32
C MET A 138 -13.30 -3.70 -3.92
N GLY A 139 -13.99 -2.83 -3.18
CA GLY A 139 -14.25 -1.47 -3.62
C GLY A 139 -15.28 -1.39 -4.73
N THR A 140 -15.74 -0.17 -4.96
CA THR A 140 -16.68 0.15 -6.03
C THR A 140 -15.92 0.88 -7.14
N PRO A 141 -16.55 1.04 -8.33
CA PRO A 141 -15.92 1.88 -9.36
C PRO A 141 -15.62 3.29 -8.86
N GLU A 142 -16.48 3.86 -8.02
CA GLU A 142 -16.24 5.18 -7.43
C GLU A 142 -15.03 5.17 -6.52
N ASP A 143 -14.85 4.11 -5.73
CA ASP A 143 -13.67 3.97 -4.87
C ASP A 143 -12.40 3.93 -5.71
N ARG A 144 -12.41 3.16 -6.79
CA ARG A 144 -11.23 3.05 -7.66
C ARG A 144 -10.87 4.38 -8.29
N THR A 145 -11.87 5.12 -8.76
CA THR A 145 -11.63 6.44 -9.34
C THR A 145 -11.07 7.40 -8.31
N ALA A 146 -11.64 7.41 -7.09
CA ALA A 146 -11.20 8.30 -6.03
C ALA A 146 -9.76 8.00 -5.63
N VAL A 147 -9.42 6.72 -5.47
CA VAL A 147 -8.07 6.34 -5.05
C VAL A 147 -7.06 6.64 -6.16
N ARG A 148 -7.40 6.29 -7.41
CA ARG A 148 -6.51 6.54 -8.53
C ARG A 148 -6.21 8.03 -8.67
N GLN A 149 -7.25 8.86 -8.64
CA GLN A 149 -7.08 10.31 -8.75
C GLN A 149 -6.35 10.87 -7.54
N GLY A 150 -6.68 10.40 -6.36
CA GLY A 150 -6.03 10.86 -5.13
C GLY A 150 -4.55 10.58 -5.11
N LEU A 151 -4.14 9.38 -5.57
CA LEU A 151 -2.73 9.04 -5.64
C LEU A 151 -1.99 9.84 -6.70
N LEU A 152 -2.63 10.03 -7.85
CA LEU A 152 -2.05 10.84 -8.90
C LEU A 152 -1.80 12.26 -8.41
N ASP A 153 -2.78 12.86 -7.75
CA ASP A 153 -2.65 14.20 -7.19
C ASP A 153 -1.58 14.25 -6.12
N PHE A 154 -1.55 13.25 -5.25
CA PHE A 154 -0.57 13.17 -4.17
C PHE A 154 0.85 13.16 -4.71
N TYR A 155 1.13 12.27 -5.66
CA TYR A 155 2.47 12.16 -6.20
C TYR A 155 2.84 13.34 -7.09
N THR A 156 1.88 13.90 -7.80
CA THR A 156 2.12 15.08 -8.61
C THR A 156 2.50 16.28 -7.74
N LYS A 157 1.80 16.47 -6.63
CA LYS A 157 2.16 17.53 -5.70
C LYS A 157 3.53 17.33 -5.09
N ALA A 158 3.85 16.11 -4.72
CA ALA A 158 5.13 15.81 -4.10
C ALA A 158 6.30 16.09 -5.03
N ARG A 159 6.06 15.99 -6.35
CA ARG A 159 7.12 16.21 -7.32
C ARG A 159 7.31 17.67 -7.69
N LYS A 160 6.35 18.51 -7.43
CA LYS A 160 6.49 19.92 -7.76
C LYS A 160 7.55 20.55 -6.87
N PRO A 161 8.43 21.38 -7.43
CA PRO A 161 9.35 22.12 -6.60
C PRO A 161 8.58 22.93 -5.59
N VAL A 162 9.12 23.02 -4.41
CA VAL A 162 8.53 23.89 -3.42
C VAL A 162 8.58 25.28 -3.98
N ALA A 163 7.49 25.90 -4.01
CA ALA A 163 7.43 27.21 -4.57
C ALA A 163 8.16 28.11 -3.71
N THR A 164 9.13 28.60 -4.22
CA THR A 164 9.84 29.27 -3.46
C THR A 164 9.54 30.52 -3.63
N THR A 165 9.10 30.96 -3.77
CA THR A 165 8.86 31.96 -3.86
C THR A 165 9.25 32.90 -3.44
N VAL A 166 9.50 33.39 -3.47
CA VAL A 166 9.88 34.19 -3.16
C VAL A 166 9.69 35.04 -3.20
#